data_be6f1c42bb2b00d558e11e31ea32cb07
#
_entry.id   be6f1c42bb2b00d558e11e31ea32cb07
#
_cell.length_a   1.000
_cell.length_b   1.000
_cell.length_c   1.000
_cell.angle_alpha   90.00
_cell.angle_beta   90.00
_cell.angle_gamma   90.00
#
_symmetry.space_group_name_H-M   'P 1'
#
loop_
_entity.id
_entity.type
_entity.pdbx_description
1 polymer ?
#
loop_
_entity_poly.entity_id
_entity_poly.type
_entity_poly.pdbx_seq_one_letter_code
_entity_poly.pdbx_strand_id
1 'polypeptide(L)'
;VHLTDLLAEQPSLTVISGATDKTVKQVTSDSRAVQADGLFFALKGHQTDGHNYIKEAIANGATVIVTDGRTVKTEDHICVLVSSKSKADSASLCSKIYPSRPDILTAVTGTNGKTSVCEYLHQIWSRATWPSAAIGTLGVNSDIKIPNKAPALLTTPPSEQLFALLDSLRK
;
A
#
# COMPACT_ATOMS: atom_id res chain seq x y z
N VAL A 1 4.96 -1.65 -13.36
CA VAL A 1 4.36 -0.44 -13.97
C VAL A 1 5.45 0.60 -14.15
N HIS A 2 5.46 1.34 -15.27
CA HIS A 2 6.44 2.41 -15.46
C HIS A 2 6.08 3.63 -14.61
N LEU A 3 7.10 4.27 -14.03
CA LEU A 3 6.90 5.47 -13.20
C LEU A 3 6.27 6.61 -14.00
N THR A 4 6.65 6.77 -15.27
CA THR A 4 6.05 7.76 -16.19
C THR A 4 4.54 7.62 -16.30
N ASP A 5 4.03 6.38 -16.40
CA ASP A 5 2.59 6.11 -16.51
C ASP A 5 1.88 6.42 -15.19
N LEU A 6 2.54 6.12 -14.06
CA LEU A 6 2.03 6.46 -12.73
C LEU A 6 1.91 7.99 -12.55
N LEU A 7 2.92 8.74 -12.99
CA LEU A 7 2.97 10.20 -12.85
C LEU A 7 1.94 10.91 -13.76
N ALA A 8 1.72 10.40 -14.97
CA ALA A 8 0.78 11.00 -15.92
C ALA A 8 -0.65 11.14 -15.34
N GLU A 9 -1.02 10.25 -14.44
CA GLU A 9 -2.36 10.24 -13.82
C GLU A 9 -2.37 10.75 -12.37
N GLN A 10 -1.24 11.26 -11.87
CA GLN A 10 -1.08 11.73 -10.48
C GLN A 10 -0.52 13.16 -10.44
N PRO A 11 -1.35 14.18 -10.72
CA PRO A 11 -0.90 15.58 -10.76
C PRO A 11 -0.47 16.13 -9.40
N SER A 12 -0.77 15.42 -8.31
CA SER A 12 -0.32 15.75 -6.95
C SER A 12 1.12 15.31 -6.66
N LEU A 13 1.73 14.51 -7.54
CA LEU A 13 3.13 14.10 -7.45
C LEU A 13 3.99 15.00 -8.34
N THR A 14 5.05 15.56 -7.77
CA THR A 14 6.01 16.40 -8.48
C THR A 14 7.38 15.78 -8.40
N VAL A 15 8.06 15.66 -9.54
CA VAL A 15 9.46 15.19 -9.60
C VAL A 15 10.39 16.30 -9.13
N ILE A 16 11.21 16.00 -8.14
CA ILE A 16 12.21 16.92 -7.59
C ILE A 16 13.61 16.62 -8.14
N SER A 17 13.96 15.36 -8.23
CA SER A 17 15.25 14.92 -8.75
C SER A 17 15.22 13.49 -9.28
N GLY A 18 16.22 13.12 -10.07
CA GLY A 18 16.40 11.78 -10.62
C GLY A 18 15.57 11.50 -11.88
N ALA A 19 15.96 10.45 -12.59
CA ALA A 19 15.28 10.03 -13.83
C ALA A 19 13.96 9.30 -13.54
N THR A 20 13.00 9.48 -14.42
CA THR A 20 11.65 8.89 -14.32
C THR A 20 11.46 7.62 -15.15
N ASP A 21 12.47 7.19 -15.89
CA ASP A 21 12.48 5.97 -16.71
C ASP A 21 12.66 4.69 -15.87
N LYS A 22 11.89 4.58 -14.80
CA LYS A 22 11.97 3.50 -13.82
C LYS A 22 10.74 2.60 -13.86
N THR A 23 10.97 1.33 -13.57
CA THR A 23 9.89 0.40 -13.26
C THR A 23 9.63 0.40 -11.75
N VAL A 24 8.37 0.47 -11.35
CA VAL A 24 7.93 0.33 -9.96
C VAL A 24 7.18 -0.99 -9.83
N LYS A 25 7.67 -1.87 -8.95
CA LYS A 25 7.09 -3.20 -8.69
C LYS A 25 6.34 -3.28 -7.37
N GLN A 26 6.66 -2.39 -6.45
CA GLN A 26 6.11 -2.38 -5.10
C GLN A 26 5.95 -0.96 -4.59
N VAL A 27 4.93 -0.74 -3.77
CA VAL A 27 4.77 0.48 -2.94
C VAL A 27 4.76 0.05 -1.48
N THR A 28 5.54 0.73 -0.65
CA THR A 28 5.56 0.50 0.80
C THR A 28 5.94 1.74 1.58
N SER A 29 5.51 1.83 2.82
CA SER A 29 5.94 2.80 3.84
C SER A 29 6.84 2.16 4.92
N ASP A 30 7.11 0.85 4.86
CA ASP A 30 8.05 0.15 5.74
C ASP A 30 9.38 -0.07 5.01
N SER A 31 10.45 0.61 5.46
CA SER A 31 11.79 0.51 4.87
C SER A 31 12.34 -0.92 4.83
N ARG A 32 11.97 -1.74 5.82
CA ARG A 32 12.41 -3.13 5.94
C ARG A 32 11.72 -4.07 4.94
N ALA A 33 10.53 -3.68 4.47
CA ALA A 33 9.74 -4.44 3.51
C ALA A 33 10.02 -4.04 2.05
N VAL A 34 10.89 -3.07 1.82
CA VAL A 34 11.27 -2.63 0.47
C VAL A 34 11.97 -3.77 -0.27
N GLN A 35 11.59 -3.94 -1.52
CA GLN A 35 12.21 -4.88 -2.47
C GLN A 35 12.83 -4.10 -3.66
N ALA A 36 13.57 -4.80 -4.50
CA ALA A 36 14.14 -4.22 -5.71
C ALA A 36 13.07 -3.56 -6.60
N ASP A 37 13.37 -2.39 -7.14
CA ASP A 37 12.44 -1.54 -7.89
C ASP A 37 11.24 -1.05 -7.06
N GLY A 38 11.41 -0.93 -5.75
CA GLY A 38 10.39 -0.44 -4.83
C GLY A 38 10.24 1.08 -4.85
N LEU A 39 9.01 1.54 -4.61
CA LEU A 39 8.69 2.92 -4.28
C LEU A 39 8.45 3.01 -2.78
N PHE A 40 9.22 3.85 -2.10
CA PHE A 40 9.12 4.06 -0.65
C PHE A 40 8.46 5.40 -0.34
N PHE A 41 7.38 5.36 0.47
CA PHE A 41 6.76 6.56 1.03
C PHE A 41 7.42 6.98 2.33
N ALA A 42 8.23 8.03 2.29
CA ALA A 42 8.87 8.65 3.43
C ALA A 42 7.96 9.72 4.03
N LEU A 43 6.96 9.31 4.80
CA LEU A 43 5.98 10.21 5.40
C LEU A 43 6.19 10.36 6.90
N LYS A 44 5.82 11.52 7.44
CA LYS A 44 5.76 11.71 8.89
C LYS A 44 4.55 10.98 9.46
N GLY A 45 4.80 9.90 10.20
CA GLY A 45 3.80 9.16 10.94
C GLY A 45 3.53 9.75 12.33
N HIS A 46 2.62 9.14 13.10
CA HIS A 46 2.32 9.53 14.47
C HIS A 46 3.44 9.20 15.45
N GLN A 47 4.12 8.06 15.28
CA GLN A 47 5.16 7.56 16.19
C GLN A 47 6.57 7.72 15.62
N THR A 48 6.72 7.64 14.32
CA THR A 48 8.03 7.67 13.64
C THR A 48 7.97 8.59 12.43
N ASP A 49 9.14 9.15 12.06
CA ASP A 49 9.31 9.92 10.84
C ASP A 49 9.96 9.05 9.76
N GLY A 50 9.20 8.77 8.70
CA GLY A 50 9.65 7.93 7.58
C GLY A 50 10.90 8.45 6.87
N HIS A 51 11.18 9.77 6.96
CA HIS A 51 12.38 10.35 6.36
C HIS A 51 13.68 9.81 6.98
N ASN A 52 13.66 9.39 8.24
CA ASN A 52 14.81 8.80 8.91
C ASN A 52 15.21 7.43 8.32
N TYR A 53 14.31 6.80 7.57
CA TYR A 53 14.50 5.45 7.02
C TYR A 53 14.77 5.43 5.51
N ILE A 54 14.93 6.59 4.87
CA ILE A 54 15.18 6.69 3.43
C ILE A 54 16.46 5.94 3.03
N LYS A 55 17.54 6.08 3.81
CA LYS A 55 18.81 5.38 3.53
C LYS A 55 18.64 3.86 3.59
N GLU A 56 17.91 3.37 4.57
CA GLU A 56 17.62 1.94 4.71
C GLU A 56 16.74 1.44 3.54
N ALA A 57 15.71 2.21 3.16
CA ALA A 57 14.86 1.88 2.02
C ALA A 57 15.65 1.79 0.72
N ILE A 58 16.58 2.72 0.47
CA ILE A 58 17.47 2.68 -0.71
C ILE A 58 18.39 1.47 -0.66
N ALA A 59 18.99 1.18 0.48
CA ALA A 59 19.86 0.00 0.66
C ALA A 59 19.09 -1.32 0.41
N ASN A 60 17.78 -1.36 0.70
CA ASN A 60 16.91 -2.50 0.45
C ASN A 60 16.35 -2.55 -0.99
N GLY A 61 16.64 -1.56 -1.84
CA GLY A 61 16.30 -1.59 -3.26
C GLY A 61 15.24 -0.60 -3.71
N ALA A 62 14.90 0.42 -2.88
CA ALA A 62 14.05 1.51 -3.35
C ALA A 62 14.74 2.30 -4.45
N THR A 63 14.06 2.50 -5.56
CA THR A 63 14.53 3.33 -6.69
C THR A 63 13.74 4.64 -6.80
N VAL A 64 12.60 4.72 -6.12
CA VAL A 64 11.74 5.90 -6.05
C VAL A 64 11.41 6.21 -4.60
N ILE A 65 11.57 7.47 -4.20
CA ILE A 65 11.23 7.98 -2.87
C ILE A 65 10.14 9.03 -3.02
N VAL A 66 9.06 8.93 -2.25
CA VAL A 66 8.00 9.95 -2.17
C VAL A 66 8.05 10.60 -0.80
N THR A 67 8.14 11.94 -0.76
CA THR A 67 8.16 12.74 0.46
C THR A 67 6.92 13.62 0.60
N ASP A 68 6.70 14.16 1.79
CA ASP A 68 5.58 15.06 2.12
C ASP A 68 5.90 16.56 1.92
N GLY A 69 6.80 16.88 1.00
CA GLY A 69 7.22 18.26 0.71
C GLY A 69 8.61 18.61 1.25
N ARG A 70 9.28 17.71 1.97
CA ARG A 70 10.65 17.91 2.43
C ARG A 70 11.65 17.54 1.35
N THR A 71 12.65 18.39 1.19
CA THR A 71 13.78 18.13 0.30
C THR A 71 14.70 17.08 0.90
N VAL A 72 14.97 16.04 0.16
CA VAL A 72 15.89 14.96 0.54
C VAL A 72 17.01 14.91 -0.47
N LYS A 73 18.26 14.85 0.01
CA LYS A 73 19.41 14.59 -0.84
C LYS A 73 19.61 13.08 -0.95
N THR A 74 19.57 12.59 -2.17
CA THR A 74 19.79 11.18 -2.52
C THR A 74 20.85 11.10 -3.62
N GLU A 75 21.26 9.89 -3.96
CA GLU A 75 22.12 9.63 -5.10
C GLU A 75 21.36 9.87 -6.42
N ASP A 76 22.07 10.22 -7.51
CA ASP A 76 21.49 10.62 -8.79
C ASP A 76 20.60 9.54 -9.44
N HIS A 77 20.84 8.28 -9.10
CA HIS A 77 20.05 7.16 -9.60
C HIS A 77 18.70 6.97 -8.89
N ILE A 78 18.41 7.71 -7.81
CA ILE A 78 17.16 7.66 -7.08
C ILE A 78 16.23 8.77 -7.55
N CYS A 79 14.99 8.41 -7.94
CA CYS A 79 13.97 9.40 -8.26
C CYS A 79 13.27 9.87 -6.97
N VAL A 80 13.28 11.18 -6.74
CA VAL A 80 12.61 11.79 -5.59
C VAL A 80 11.39 12.56 -6.06
N LEU A 81 10.26 12.21 -5.47
CA LEU A 81 8.95 12.84 -5.71
C LEU A 81 8.48 13.53 -4.43
N VAL A 82 7.73 14.60 -4.61
CA VAL A 82 6.96 15.23 -3.53
C VAL A 82 5.48 15.00 -3.78
N SER A 83 4.76 14.60 -2.74
CA SER A 83 3.31 14.43 -2.73
C SER A 83 2.65 15.55 -1.94
N SER A 84 1.68 16.21 -2.55
CA SER A 84 0.82 17.18 -1.86
C SER A 84 -0.38 16.53 -1.14
N LYS A 85 -0.67 15.23 -1.45
CA LYS A 85 -1.81 14.46 -0.92
C LYS A 85 -1.39 13.03 -0.57
N SER A 86 -0.35 12.88 0.20
CA SER A 86 0.41 11.63 0.44
C SER A 86 -0.44 10.37 0.67
N LYS A 87 -1.52 10.44 1.46
CA LYS A 87 -2.40 9.28 1.71
C LYS A 87 -3.21 8.89 0.48
N ALA A 88 -3.76 9.88 -0.23
CA ALA A 88 -4.54 9.64 -1.44
C ALA A 88 -3.63 9.12 -2.57
N ASP A 89 -2.44 9.70 -2.70
CA ASP A 89 -1.46 9.28 -3.70
C ASP A 89 -0.96 7.87 -3.44
N SER A 90 -0.69 7.51 -2.17
CA SER A 90 -0.34 6.14 -1.80
C SER A 90 -1.43 5.15 -2.21
N ALA A 91 -2.69 5.41 -1.88
CA ALA A 91 -3.80 4.54 -2.26
C ALA A 91 -3.96 4.43 -3.79
N SER A 92 -3.82 5.54 -4.51
CA SER A 92 -3.92 5.57 -5.96
C SER A 92 -2.79 4.79 -6.63
N LEU A 93 -1.54 4.97 -6.21
CA LEU A 93 -0.40 4.21 -6.72
C LEU A 93 -0.54 2.72 -6.43
N CYS A 94 -0.95 2.36 -5.21
CA CYS A 94 -1.21 0.95 -4.85
C CYS A 94 -2.28 0.34 -5.76
N SER A 95 -3.33 1.08 -6.11
CA SER A 95 -4.40 0.58 -6.98
C SER A 95 -3.94 0.25 -8.39
N LYS A 96 -2.85 0.85 -8.85
CA LYS A 96 -2.26 0.61 -10.19
C LYS A 96 -1.24 -0.53 -10.19
N ILE A 97 -0.50 -0.65 -9.10
CA ILE A 97 0.52 -1.70 -8.94
C ILE A 97 -0.15 -3.03 -8.59
N TYR A 98 -1.25 -3.00 -7.84
CA TYR A 98 -2.08 -4.14 -7.47
C TYR A 98 -3.49 -3.99 -8.07
N PRO A 99 -3.68 -4.25 -9.37
CA PRO A 99 -4.92 -3.92 -10.07
C PRO A 99 -6.06 -4.90 -9.81
N SER A 100 -5.75 -6.15 -9.39
CA SER A 100 -6.77 -7.18 -9.20
C SER A 100 -7.52 -6.97 -7.90
N ARG A 101 -8.82 -7.28 -7.90
CA ARG A 101 -9.71 -7.14 -6.72
C ARG A 101 -10.81 -8.19 -6.77
N PRO A 102 -11.34 -8.60 -5.61
CA PRO A 102 -12.57 -9.38 -5.55
C PRO A 102 -13.72 -8.68 -6.25
N ASP A 103 -14.64 -9.44 -6.86
CA ASP A 103 -15.80 -8.90 -7.58
C ASP A 103 -16.75 -8.15 -6.65
N ILE A 104 -16.86 -8.59 -5.39
CA ILE A 104 -17.68 -7.95 -4.36
C ILE A 104 -16.76 -7.48 -3.24
N LEU A 105 -16.78 -6.19 -2.98
CA LEU A 105 -16.06 -5.56 -1.89
C LEU A 105 -17.02 -4.73 -1.04
N THR A 106 -17.14 -5.07 0.23
CA THR A 106 -17.99 -4.37 1.18
C THR A 106 -17.15 -3.75 2.29
N ALA A 107 -17.40 -2.48 2.60
CA ALA A 107 -16.73 -1.77 3.69
C ALA A 107 -17.76 -1.46 4.80
N VAL A 108 -17.34 -1.68 6.05
CA VAL A 108 -18.14 -1.41 7.26
C VAL A 108 -17.49 -0.30 8.04
N THR A 109 -18.23 0.78 8.29
CA THR A 109 -17.81 1.89 9.16
C THR A 109 -18.73 2.05 10.36
N GLY A 110 -18.26 2.72 11.40
CA GLY A 110 -19.03 2.97 12.62
C GLY A 110 -18.14 3.03 13.87
N THR A 111 -18.68 3.49 14.98
CA THR A 111 -17.97 3.53 16.26
C THR A 111 -17.83 2.14 16.88
N ASN A 112 -18.88 1.32 16.80
CA ASN A 112 -18.93 -0.04 17.35
C ASN A 112 -19.45 -1.04 16.32
N GLY A 113 -19.22 -2.33 16.55
CA GLY A 113 -19.80 -3.43 15.78
C GLY A 113 -19.11 -3.72 14.44
N LYS A 114 -18.14 -2.93 13.97
CA LYS A 114 -17.45 -3.13 12.69
C LYS A 114 -16.95 -4.56 12.52
N THR A 115 -16.16 -5.03 13.46
CA THR A 115 -15.57 -6.38 13.45
C THR A 115 -16.66 -7.45 13.42
N SER A 116 -17.69 -7.32 14.28
CA SER A 116 -18.78 -8.30 14.35
C SER A 116 -19.55 -8.40 13.03
N VAL A 117 -19.85 -7.27 12.41
CA VAL A 117 -20.55 -7.24 11.11
C VAL A 117 -19.70 -7.87 10.02
N CYS A 118 -18.41 -7.56 9.93
CA CYS A 118 -17.51 -8.18 8.96
C CYS A 118 -17.42 -9.70 9.14
N GLU A 119 -17.28 -10.19 10.38
CA GLU A 119 -17.19 -11.60 10.68
C GLU A 119 -18.50 -12.33 10.39
N TYR A 120 -19.66 -11.72 10.69
CA TYR A 120 -20.97 -12.33 10.36
C TYR A 120 -21.19 -12.39 8.84
N LEU A 121 -20.84 -11.35 8.08
CA LEU A 121 -20.93 -11.39 6.64
C LEU A 121 -20.03 -12.49 6.05
N HIS A 122 -18.80 -12.60 6.53
CA HIS A 122 -17.89 -13.67 6.11
C HIS A 122 -18.51 -15.05 6.40
N GLN A 123 -19.02 -15.30 7.60
CA GLN A 123 -19.67 -16.57 7.94
C GLN A 123 -20.91 -16.88 7.08
N ILE A 124 -21.71 -15.86 6.77
CA ILE A 124 -22.90 -16.03 5.91
C ILE A 124 -22.47 -16.40 4.50
N TRP A 125 -21.49 -15.71 3.92
CA TRP A 125 -20.99 -15.98 2.57
C TRP A 125 -20.31 -17.35 2.49
N SER A 126 -19.44 -17.70 3.45
CA SER A 126 -18.84 -19.04 3.55
C SER A 126 -19.89 -20.15 3.57
N ARG A 127 -20.95 -19.98 4.37
CA ARG A 127 -22.05 -20.98 4.43
C ARG A 127 -22.88 -21.04 3.15
N ALA A 128 -22.96 -19.93 2.43
CA ALA A 128 -23.58 -19.88 1.11
C ALA A 128 -22.67 -20.41 -0.01
N THR A 129 -21.52 -21.00 0.33
CA THR A 129 -20.49 -21.50 -0.62
C THR A 129 -19.85 -20.40 -1.48
N TRP A 130 -19.87 -19.16 -1.01
CA TRP A 130 -19.17 -18.03 -1.63
C TRP A 130 -17.86 -17.80 -0.87
N PRO A 131 -16.71 -18.19 -1.44
CA PRO A 131 -15.43 -17.95 -0.81
C PRO A 131 -15.24 -16.46 -0.50
N SER A 132 -14.90 -16.15 0.74
CA SER A 132 -14.87 -14.78 1.21
C SER A 132 -13.72 -14.53 2.19
N ALA A 133 -13.45 -13.27 2.49
CA ALA A 133 -12.48 -12.86 3.50
C ALA A 133 -12.99 -11.66 4.30
N ALA A 134 -12.80 -11.68 5.62
CA ALA A 134 -12.94 -10.53 6.50
C ALA A 134 -11.58 -9.96 6.86
N ILE A 135 -11.42 -8.64 6.72
CA ILE A 135 -10.19 -7.90 7.01
C ILE A 135 -10.48 -6.89 8.11
N GLY A 136 -9.74 -6.93 9.20
CA GLY A 136 -9.98 -6.00 10.30
C GLY A 136 -9.06 -6.22 11.49
N THR A 137 -9.50 -5.78 12.68
CA THR A 137 -8.74 -5.81 13.93
C THR A 137 -8.30 -7.22 14.34
N LEU A 138 -9.04 -8.24 13.95
CA LEU A 138 -8.68 -9.66 14.18
C LEU A 138 -7.70 -10.21 13.13
N GLY A 139 -7.26 -9.37 12.22
CA GLY A 139 -6.43 -9.75 11.10
C GLY A 139 -7.25 -10.08 9.86
N VAL A 140 -6.82 -11.11 9.14
CA VAL A 140 -7.50 -11.62 7.95
C VAL A 140 -8.05 -13.01 8.25
N ASN A 141 -9.38 -13.13 8.23
CA ASN A 141 -10.10 -14.40 8.28
C ASN A 141 -10.59 -14.72 6.86
N SER A 142 -10.21 -15.86 6.28
CA SER A 142 -10.43 -16.12 4.86
C SER A 142 -10.59 -17.60 4.56
N ASP A 143 -11.55 -17.93 3.69
CA ASP A 143 -11.72 -19.24 3.06
C ASP A 143 -10.68 -19.47 1.96
N ILE A 144 -10.06 -18.39 1.45
CA ILE A 144 -9.08 -18.40 0.38
C ILE A 144 -7.68 -18.45 1.00
N LYS A 145 -6.82 -19.32 0.47
CA LYS A 145 -5.44 -19.40 0.93
C LYS A 145 -4.65 -18.14 0.54
N ILE A 146 -4.22 -17.39 1.55
CA ILE A 146 -3.40 -16.19 1.36
C ILE A 146 -1.92 -16.58 1.46
N PRO A 147 -1.08 -16.29 0.45
CA PRO A 147 0.32 -16.73 0.40
C PRO A 147 1.17 -16.21 1.57
N ASN A 148 0.93 -14.97 1.99
CA ASN A 148 1.62 -14.35 3.11
C ASN A 148 0.58 -13.98 4.17
N LYS A 149 0.76 -14.51 5.38
CA LYS A 149 -0.10 -14.17 6.51
C LYS A 149 0.01 -12.67 6.76
N ALA A 150 -1.02 -11.91 6.34
CA ALA A 150 -1.04 -10.48 6.58
C ALA A 150 -0.92 -10.23 8.10
N PRO A 151 -0.04 -9.34 8.55
CA PRO A 151 0.05 -9.03 9.96
C PRO A 151 -1.33 -8.54 10.43
N ALA A 152 -1.85 -9.20 11.47
CA ALA A 152 -2.98 -8.68 12.21
C ALA A 152 -2.61 -7.28 12.64
N LEU A 153 -3.56 -6.34 12.77
CA LEU A 153 -3.29 -5.33 13.81
C LEU A 153 -3.96 -3.99 13.64
N LEU A 154 -4.49 -3.65 12.48
CA LEU A 154 -5.18 -2.37 12.33
C LEU A 154 -6.62 -2.61 11.88
N THR A 155 -7.53 -1.80 12.39
CA THR A 155 -8.92 -1.81 11.93
C THR A 155 -9.02 -1.62 10.41
N THR A 156 -8.10 -0.82 9.87
CA THR A 156 -7.87 -0.64 8.43
C THR A 156 -6.37 -0.73 8.18
N PRO A 157 -5.89 -1.71 7.42
CA PRO A 157 -4.48 -1.80 7.05
C PRO A 157 -4.02 -0.58 6.24
N PRO A 158 -2.71 -0.26 6.23
CA PRO A 158 -2.15 0.72 5.28
C PRO A 158 -2.49 0.35 3.83
N SER A 159 -2.58 1.35 2.95
CA SER A 159 -3.00 1.16 1.55
C SER A 159 -2.21 0.08 0.84
N GLU A 160 -0.90 0.06 0.99
CA GLU A 160 0.00 -0.90 0.36
C GLU A 160 -0.29 -2.36 0.79
N GLN A 161 -0.61 -2.57 2.06
CA GLN A 161 -0.95 -3.89 2.58
C GLN A 161 -2.36 -4.31 2.13
N LEU A 162 -3.32 -3.37 2.18
CA LEU A 162 -4.69 -3.64 1.78
C LEU A 162 -4.79 -4.00 0.30
N PHE A 163 -4.18 -3.21 -0.59
CA PHE A 163 -4.26 -3.46 -2.03
C PHE A 163 -3.51 -4.75 -2.44
N ALA A 164 -2.34 -5.03 -1.86
CA ALA A 164 -1.62 -6.28 -2.09
C ALA A 164 -2.44 -7.50 -1.63
N LEU A 165 -3.15 -7.37 -0.50
CA LEU A 165 -4.05 -8.40 0.01
C LEU A 165 -5.25 -8.61 -0.93
N LEU A 166 -5.93 -7.54 -1.35
CA LEU A 166 -7.06 -7.61 -2.29
C LEU A 166 -6.66 -8.25 -3.62
N ASP A 167 -5.45 -7.92 -4.13
CA ASP A 167 -4.91 -8.53 -5.36
C ASP A 167 -4.70 -10.05 -5.18
N SER A 168 -4.23 -10.48 -4.01
CA SER A 168 -4.02 -11.89 -3.69
C SER A 168 -5.32 -12.67 -3.53
N LEU A 169 -6.39 -12.02 -3.10
CA LEU A 169 -7.72 -12.63 -2.92
C LEU A 169 -8.48 -12.84 -4.24
N ARG A 170 -8.08 -12.19 -5.34
CA ARG A 170 -8.68 -12.35 -6.67
C ARG A 170 -8.10 -13.55 -7.44
N LYS A 171 -6.86 -13.93 -7.12
CA LYS A 171 -6.14 -15.06 -7.77
C LYS A 171 -6.60 -16.41 -7.23
#